data_989f081f227f22ada39ba7290fb76ce5
#
_entry.id   989f081f227f22ada39ba7290fb76ce5
#
_cell.length_a   1.000
_cell.length_b   1.000
_cell.length_c   1.000
_cell.angle_alpha   90.00
_cell.angle_beta   90.00
_cell.angle_gamma   90.00
#
_symmetry.space_group_name_H-M   'P 1'
#
loop_
_entity.id
_entity.type
_entity.pdbx_description
1 polymer ?
#
loop_
_entity_poly.entity_id
_entity_poly.type
_entity_poly.pdbx_seq_one_letter_code
_entity_poly.pdbx_strand_id
1 'polypeptide(L)'
;EVLEKLDPYLVQVRERYGLGPETADLYPFELSGGMARRVLIASAVMDESKLIIADEPTPGLDARAAGRILGHFRELTEGGAGMLFITHDLELALTIADRVVVFYAGETIEEAAAEDFQEEGRLRHPFTRALFRAMPSHGFAPIRGSQPYPGTVSAGCPFAGQCKACQKECGEADHIPVRQVRGGLVRCLYPEKEETV
;
A
#
# COMPACT_ATOMS: atom_id res chain seq x y z
N GLU A 1 35.37 13.64 -15.26
CA GLU A 1 34.47 13.82 -16.43
C GLU A 1 33.08 13.20 -16.21
N VAL A 2 32.95 11.91 -15.77
CA VAL A 2 31.66 11.29 -15.46
C VAL A 2 31.06 11.87 -14.18
N LEU A 3 31.84 12.08 -13.14
CA LEU A 3 31.40 12.68 -11.87
C LEU A 3 31.02 14.16 -12.01
N GLU A 4 31.70 14.94 -12.87
CA GLU A 4 31.36 16.34 -13.14
C GLU A 4 30.03 16.53 -13.89
N LYS A 5 29.59 15.53 -14.68
CA LYS A 5 28.28 15.54 -15.34
C LYS A 5 27.13 15.08 -14.45
N LEU A 6 27.43 14.27 -13.43
CA LEU A 6 26.46 13.80 -12.44
C LEU A 6 26.15 14.86 -11.38
N ASP A 7 27.05 15.80 -11.15
CA ASP A 7 26.98 16.79 -10.08
C ASP A 7 25.67 17.64 -10.09
N PRO A 8 25.22 18.24 -11.20
CA PRO A 8 24.01 19.04 -11.20
C PRO A 8 22.74 18.20 -10.93
N TYR A 9 22.71 16.97 -11.42
CA TYR A 9 21.56 16.08 -11.22
C TYR A 9 21.50 15.56 -9.78
N LEU A 10 22.63 15.15 -9.23
CA LEU A 10 22.75 14.75 -7.83
C LEU A 10 22.35 15.89 -6.87
N VAL A 11 22.70 17.13 -7.18
CA VAL A 11 22.30 18.31 -6.41
C VAL A 11 20.78 18.46 -6.43
N GLN A 12 20.14 18.40 -7.60
CA GLN A 12 18.69 18.52 -7.74
C GLN A 12 17.95 17.41 -6.99
N VAL A 13 18.37 16.15 -7.14
CA VAL A 13 17.77 15.01 -6.46
C VAL A 13 17.93 15.16 -4.95
N ARG A 14 19.12 15.52 -4.47
CA ARG A 14 19.38 15.74 -3.04
C ARG A 14 18.45 16.81 -2.46
N GLU A 15 18.38 17.98 -3.10
CA GLU A 15 17.53 19.09 -2.66
C GLU A 15 16.04 18.70 -2.65
N ARG A 16 15.59 17.98 -3.67
CA ARG A 16 14.22 17.50 -3.78
C ARG A 16 13.80 16.63 -2.58
N TYR A 17 14.70 15.78 -2.10
CA TYR A 17 14.46 14.93 -0.95
C TYR A 17 14.81 15.58 0.39
N GLY A 18 15.21 16.87 0.40
CA GLY A 18 15.55 17.61 1.59
C GLY A 18 16.79 17.04 2.30
N LEU A 19 17.76 16.62 1.52
CA LEU A 19 19.08 16.21 1.98
C LEU A 19 20.02 17.40 1.84
N GLY A 20 20.72 17.76 2.92
CA GLY A 20 21.69 18.85 2.89
C GLY A 20 22.94 18.51 2.09
N PRO A 21 23.76 19.53 1.68
CA PRO A 21 24.98 19.31 0.94
C PRO A 21 25.98 18.39 1.64
N GLU A 22 26.01 18.42 2.96
CA GLU A 22 26.85 17.56 3.80
C GLU A 22 26.56 16.06 3.62
N THR A 23 25.37 15.70 3.16
CA THR A 23 24.99 14.29 2.97
C THR A 23 25.86 13.58 1.91
N ALA A 24 26.40 14.33 0.96
CA ALA A 24 27.24 13.77 -0.10
C ALA A 24 28.59 13.24 0.41
N ASP A 25 29.07 13.76 1.54
CA ASP A 25 30.36 13.41 2.13
C ASP A 25 30.24 12.35 3.24
N LEU A 26 29.00 11.93 3.58
CA LEU A 26 28.75 10.97 4.66
C LEU A 26 28.76 9.53 4.15
N TYR A 27 29.33 8.65 4.95
CA TYR A 27 29.18 7.21 4.75
C TYR A 27 27.78 6.72 5.18
N PRO A 28 27.29 5.59 4.63
CA PRO A 28 25.95 5.07 4.96
C PRO A 28 25.69 4.91 6.46
N PHE A 29 26.69 4.56 7.26
CA PHE A 29 26.57 4.37 8.71
C PHE A 29 26.54 5.69 9.49
N GLU A 30 26.84 6.83 8.86
CA GLU A 30 26.76 8.17 9.43
C GLU A 30 25.40 8.82 9.18
N LEU A 31 24.59 8.22 8.28
CA LEU A 31 23.26 8.70 7.97
C LEU A 31 22.26 8.29 9.06
N SER A 32 21.34 9.19 9.43
CA SER A 32 20.16 8.80 10.17
C SER A 32 19.27 7.85 9.33
N GLY A 33 18.44 7.03 9.96
CA GLY A 33 17.55 6.11 9.23
C GLY A 33 16.67 6.82 8.18
N GLY A 34 16.14 8.01 8.52
CA GLY A 34 15.36 8.82 7.59
C GLY A 34 16.20 9.40 6.44
N MET A 35 17.46 9.78 6.68
CA MET A 35 18.38 10.22 5.63
C MET A 35 18.73 9.06 4.70
N ALA A 36 19.12 7.91 5.27
CA ALA A 36 19.46 6.71 4.50
C ALA A 36 18.31 6.29 3.58
N ARG A 37 17.07 6.29 4.09
CA ARG A 37 15.88 5.97 3.29
C ARG A 37 15.66 6.96 2.16
N ARG A 38 15.80 8.25 2.40
CA ARG A 38 15.67 9.27 1.36
C ARG A 38 16.78 9.17 0.29
N VAL A 39 17.99 8.85 0.68
CA VAL A 39 19.10 8.58 -0.26
C VAL A 39 18.78 7.35 -1.12
N LEU A 40 18.29 6.26 -0.51
CA LEU A 40 17.91 5.04 -1.22
C LEU A 40 16.79 5.30 -2.25
N ILE A 41 15.74 6.02 -1.85
CA ILE A 41 14.64 6.36 -2.76
C ILE A 41 15.15 7.26 -3.89
N ALA A 42 15.95 8.28 -3.56
CA ALA A 42 16.56 9.17 -4.54
C ALA A 42 17.35 8.38 -5.59
N SER A 43 18.18 7.44 -5.15
CA SER A 43 18.97 6.58 -6.03
C SER A 43 18.09 5.68 -6.94
N ALA A 44 17.00 5.15 -6.40
CA ALA A 44 16.12 4.24 -7.14
C ALA A 44 15.33 4.94 -8.27
N VAL A 45 15.07 6.24 -8.16
CA VAL A 45 14.30 7.01 -9.14
C VAL A 45 15.18 7.88 -10.05
N MET A 46 16.50 7.72 -10.00
CA MET A 46 17.43 8.47 -10.85
C MET A 46 17.31 8.11 -12.33
N ASP A 47 16.98 6.87 -12.63
CA ASP A 47 16.72 6.41 -14.00
C ASP A 47 15.25 6.66 -14.36
N GLU A 48 14.98 6.95 -15.63
CA GLU A 48 13.63 7.06 -16.17
C GLU A 48 12.95 5.68 -16.25
N SER A 49 12.63 5.13 -15.09
CA SER A 49 12.02 3.81 -14.98
C SER A 49 10.56 3.85 -15.40
N LYS A 50 10.15 2.90 -16.24
CA LYS A 50 8.75 2.73 -16.64
C LYS A 50 7.86 2.12 -15.55
N LEU A 51 8.47 1.44 -14.58
CA LEU A 51 7.81 0.82 -13.43
C LEU A 51 8.62 1.08 -12.17
N ILE A 52 7.97 1.57 -11.15
CA ILE A 52 8.52 1.81 -9.83
C ILE A 52 7.83 0.88 -8.84
N ILE A 53 8.61 0.13 -8.08
CA ILE A 53 8.10 -0.68 -6.97
C ILE A 53 8.61 -0.06 -5.68
N ALA A 54 7.69 0.48 -4.88
CA ALA A 54 7.97 1.13 -3.60
C ALA A 54 7.39 0.30 -2.46
N ASP A 55 8.26 -0.42 -1.76
CA ASP A 55 7.89 -1.26 -0.63
C ASP A 55 8.18 -0.52 0.69
N GLU A 56 7.13 -0.18 1.42
CA GLU A 56 7.17 0.59 2.67
C GLU A 56 8.11 1.82 2.58
N PRO A 57 7.90 2.76 1.64
CA PRO A 57 8.86 3.85 1.43
C PRO A 57 8.80 4.94 2.52
N THR A 58 7.73 5.04 3.29
CA THR A 58 7.46 6.15 4.21
C THR A 58 7.72 5.91 5.69
N PRO A 59 7.73 4.68 6.26
CA PRO A 59 7.98 4.48 7.68
C PRO A 59 9.30 5.10 8.15
N GLY A 60 9.25 5.74 9.33
CA GLY A 60 10.41 6.42 9.90
C GLY A 60 10.73 7.80 9.31
N LEU A 61 9.87 8.32 8.44
CA LEU A 61 9.93 9.69 7.93
C LEU A 61 8.92 10.58 8.66
N ASP A 62 9.29 11.85 8.82
CA ASP A 62 8.32 12.86 9.23
C ASP A 62 7.31 13.16 8.09
N ALA A 63 6.17 13.76 8.43
CA ALA A 63 5.09 14.05 7.48
C ALA A 63 5.54 14.92 6.30
N ARG A 64 6.51 15.84 6.51
CA ARG A 64 7.04 16.70 5.44
C ARG A 64 7.89 15.89 4.47
N ALA A 65 8.75 15.00 4.98
CA ALA A 65 9.59 14.13 4.16
C ALA A 65 8.75 13.13 3.38
N ALA A 66 7.76 12.50 4.01
CA ALA A 66 6.80 11.62 3.35
C ALA A 66 6.05 12.35 2.24
N GLY A 67 5.52 13.55 2.49
CA GLY A 67 4.83 14.36 1.51
C GLY A 67 5.68 14.71 0.27
N ARG A 68 6.98 15.00 0.45
CA ARG A 68 7.89 15.22 -0.68
C ARG A 68 8.08 13.99 -1.55
N ILE A 69 8.24 12.81 -0.91
CA ILE A 69 8.41 11.54 -1.63
C ILE A 69 7.15 11.22 -2.43
N LEU A 70 5.98 11.31 -1.80
CA LEU A 70 4.70 11.06 -2.47
C LEU A 70 4.44 12.05 -3.61
N GLY A 71 4.78 13.33 -3.43
CA GLY A 71 4.71 14.33 -4.48
C GLY A 71 5.56 13.95 -5.68
N HIS A 72 6.80 13.50 -5.45
CA HIS A 72 7.66 13.04 -6.53
C HIS A 72 7.14 11.76 -7.21
N PHE A 73 6.64 10.81 -6.44
CA PHE A 73 6.02 9.61 -7.01
C PHE A 73 4.85 9.97 -7.93
N ARG A 74 4.02 10.92 -7.53
CA ARG A 74 2.92 11.43 -8.37
C ARG A 74 3.44 12.06 -9.66
N GLU A 75 4.46 12.90 -9.61
CA GLU A 75 5.05 13.48 -10.81
C GLU A 75 5.61 12.40 -11.77
N LEU A 76 6.24 11.35 -11.24
CA LEU A 76 6.75 10.25 -12.05
C LEU A 76 5.61 9.47 -12.74
N THR A 77 4.51 9.23 -12.02
CA THR A 77 3.33 8.55 -12.61
C THR A 77 2.59 9.43 -13.60
N GLU A 78 2.46 10.72 -13.36
CA GLU A 78 1.94 11.70 -14.33
C GLU A 78 2.84 11.79 -15.58
N GLY A 79 4.15 11.56 -15.42
CA GLY A 79 5.12 11.42 -16.50
C GLY A 79 5.02 10.11 -17.28
N GLY A 80 4.13 9.19 -16.89
CA GLY A 80 3.84 7.93 -17.60
C GLY A 80 4.48 6.69 -16.99
N ALA A 81 5.15 6.77 -15.83
CA ALA A 81 5.63 5.60 -15.11
C ALA A 81 4.46 4.86 -14.43
N GLY A 82 4.47 3.54 -14.45
CA GLY A 82 3.62 2.73 -13.57
C GLY A 82 4.19 2.67 -12.16
N MET A 83 3.33 2.58 -11.14
CA MET A 83 3.80 2.41 -9.76
C MET A 83 3.07 1.29 -9.03
N LEU A 84 3.83 0.44 -8.37
CA LEU A 84 3.34 -0.48 -7.35
C LEU A 84 3.79 0.03 -5.98
N PHE A 85 2.85 0.56 -5.21
CA PHE A 85 3.08 1.10 -3.88
C PHE A 85 2.59 0.11 -2.83
N ILE A 86 3.49 -0.46 -2.04
CA ILE A 86 3.18 -1.44 -1.00
C ILE A 86 3.29 -0.74 0.35
N THR A 87 2.22 -0.78 1.14
CA THR A 87 2.18 -0.16 2.47
C THR A 87 1.08 -0.78 3.34
N HIS A 88 1.25 -0.68 4.65
CA HIS A 88 0.19 -0.97 5.62
C HIS A 88 -0.63 0.28 6.00
N ASP A 89 -0.24 1.47 5.53
CA ASP A 89 -0.95 2.73 5.75
C ASP A 89 -1.95 2.97 4.61
N LEU A 90 -3.19 2.54 4.83
CA LEU A 90 -4.26 2.68 3.84
C LEU A 90 -4.60 4.15 3.57
N GLU A 91 -4.63 5.01 4.60
CA GLU A 91 -4.93 6.43 4.41
C GLU A 91 -3.88 7.08 3.51
N LEU A 92 -2.61 6.75 3.71
CA LEU A 92 -1.53 7.22 2.87
C LEU A 92 -1.65 6.70 1.43
N ALA A 93 -1.92 5.40 1.25
CA ALA A 93 -2.10 4.79 -0.06
C ALA A 93 -3.22 5.48 -0.87
N LEU A 94 -4.34 5.78 -0.22
CA LEU A 94 -5.48 6.46 -0.84
C LEU A 94 -5.18 7.89 -1.32
N THR A 95 -4.07 8.49 -0.87
CA THR A 95 -3.67 9.83 -1.37
C THR A 95 -3.07 9.81 -2.76
N ILE A 96 -2.52 8.67 -3.22
CA ILE A 96 -1.79 8.57 -4.48
C ILE A 96 -2.25 7.45 -5.41
N ALA A 97 -2.96 6.44 -4.89
CA ALA A 97 -3.35 5.27 -5.67
C ALA A 97 -4.61 5.53 -6.50
N ASP A 98 -4.64 4.99 -7.73
CA ASP A 98 -5.86 4.87 -8.53
C ASP A 98 -6.63 3.61 -8.18
N ARG A 99 -5.92 2.54 -7.81
CA ARG A 99 -6.47 1.23 -7.43
C ARG A 99 -5.76 0.71 -6.19
N VAL A 100 -6.53 0.03 -5.35
CA VAL A 100 -6.05 -0.61 -4.12
C VAL A 100 -6.26 -2.12 -4.21
N VAL A 101 -5.20 -2.86 -3.93
CA VAL A 101 -5.24 -4.33 -3.82
C VAL A 101 -5.05 -4.69 -2.35
N VAL A 102 -6.05 -5.31 -1.76
CA VAL A 102 -6.03 -5.68 -0.34
C VAL A 102 -5.57 -7.13 -0.19
N PHE A 103 -4.54 -7.32 0.63
CA PHE A 103 -3.98 -8.62 0.98
C PHE A 103 -4.42 -9.06 2.36
N TYR A 104 -4.71 -10.35 2.52
CA TYR A 104 -4.95 -10.98 3.80
C TYR A 104 -4.43 -12.42 3.80
N ALA A 105 -3.62 -12.78 4.79
CA ALA A 105 -3.03 -14.13 4.95
C ALA A 105 -2.30 -14.65 3.70
N GLY A 106 -1.63 -13.76 2.96
CA GLY A 106 -0.88 -14.11 1.74
C GLY A 106 -1.72 -14.17 0.47
N GLU A 107 -3.01 -13.85 0.53
CA GLU A 107 -3.91 -13.85 -0.62
C GLU A 107 -4.44 -12.46 -0.96
N THR A 108 -4.62 -12.19 -2.24
CA THR A 108 -5.39 -11.03 -2.70
C THR A 108 -6.88 -11.31 -2.48
N ILE A 109 -7.53 -10.49 -1.66
CA ILE A 109 -8.93 -10.66 -1.30
C ILE A 109 -9.87 -9.67 -1.99
N GLU A 110 -9.39 -8.47 -2.29
CA GLU A 110 -10.15 -7.46 -3.02
C GLU A 110 -9.21 -6.58 -3.84
N GLU A 111 -9.65 -6.22 -5.04
CA GLU A 111 -9.08 -5.14 -5.85
C GLU A 111 -10.21 -4.15 -6.16
N ALA A 112 -10.01 -2.89 -5.79
CA ALA A 112 -11.00 -1.84 -5.87
C ALA A 112 -10.38 -0.53 -6.41
N ALA A 113 -11.18 0.34 -7.01
CA ALA A 113 -10.77 1.71 -7.25
C ALA A 113 -10.56 2.45 -5.92
N ALA A 114 -9.60 3.35 -5.85
CA ALA A 114 -9.37 4.15 -4.64
C ALA A 114 -10.63 4.93 -4.22
N GLU A 115 -11.43 5.36 -5.20
CA GLU A 115 -12.72 6.03 -4.98
C GLU A 115 -13.74 5.17 -4.21
N ASP A 116 -13.66 3.84 -4.30
CA ASP A 116 -14.56 2.95 -3.57
C ASP A 116 -14.35 3.05 -2.05
N PHE A 117 -13.17 3.49 -1.61
CA PHE A 117 -12.85 3.74 -0.21
C PHE A 117 -13.40 5.05 0.36
N GLN A 118 -14.20 5.79 -0.40
CA GLN A 118 -14.96 6.93 0.13
C GLN A 118 -16.22 6.49 0.90
N GLU A 119 -16.73 5.28 0.62
CA GLU A 119 -17.96 4.77 1.19
C GLU A 119 -17.84 3.26 1.46
N GLU A 120 -18.07 2.84 2.70
CA GLU A 120 -17.96 1.44 3.11
C GLU A 120 -18.83 0.50 2.25
N GLY A 121 -20.03 0.94 1.86
CA GLY A 121 -20.98 0.17 1.05
C GLY A 121 -20.47 -0.18 -0.36
N ARG A 122 -19.43 0.50 -0.85
CA ARG A 122 -18.79 0.18 -2.13
C ARG A 122 -17.77 -0.94 -2.03
N LEU A 123 -17.22 -1.18 -0.85
CA LEU A 123 -16.27 -2.25 -0.59
C LEU A 123 -17.01 -3.61 -0.55
N ARG A 124 -16.34 -4.65 -1.04
CA ARG A 124 -17.00 -5.94 -1.34
C ARG A 124 -16.66 -6.99 -0.30
N HIS A 125 -15.38 -7.08 0.09
CA HIS A 125 -14.94 -8.10 1.04
C HIS A 125 -15.17 -7.63 2.49
N PRO A 126 -15.73 -8.47 3.39
CA PRO A 126 -15.93 -8.10 4.80
C PRO A 126 -14.66 -7.65 5.52
N PHE A 127 -13.50 -8.22 5.20
CA PHE A 127 -12.23 -7.74 5.75
C PHE A 127 -11.89 -6.33 5.27
N THR A 128 -12.10 -6.00 3.99
CA THR A 128 -11.84 -4.65 3.46
C THR A 128 -12.73 -3.61 4.15
N ARG A 129 -14.00 -3.95 4.41
CA ARG A 129 -14.92 -3.10 5.21
C ARG A 129 -14.43 -2.95 6.66
N ALA A 130 -13.95 -4.04 7.27
CA ALA A 130 -13.38 -3.98 8.61
C ALA A 130 -12.10 -3.12 8.64
N LEU A 131 -11.24 -3.21 7.63
CA LEU A 131 -10.05 -2.39 7.47
C LEU A 131 -10.42 -0.91 7.30
N PHE A 132 -11.45 -0.59 6.50
CA PHE A 132 -11.99 0.76 6.33
C PHE A 132 -12.44 1.35 7.68
N ARG A 133 -13.22 0.60 8.47
CA ARG A 133 -13.67 1.03 9.81
C ARG A 133 -12.53 1.16 10.81
N ALA A 134 -11.41 0.47 10.59
CA ALA A 134 -10.25 0.54 11.46
C ALA A 134 -9.38 1.78 11.20
N MET A 135 -9.59 2.50 10.09
CA MET A 135 -8.87 3.75 9.83
C MET A 135 -9.19 4.81 10.89
N PRO A 136 -8.22 5.62 11.32
CA PRO A 136 -8.44 6.72 12.25
C PRO A 136 -9.56 7.67 11.84
N SER A 137 -9.66 7.99 10.55
CA SER A 137 -10.70 8.83 9.95
C SER A 137 -12.12 8.22 9.98
N HIS A 138 -12.25 6.88 10.18
CA HIS A 138 -13.51 6.14 10.09
C HIS A 138 -13.91 5.44 11.39
N GLY A 139 -13.50 5.98 12.53
CA GLY A 139 -13.96 5.54 13.86
C GLY A 139 -13.01 4.61 14.59
N PHE A 140 -11.89 4.23 13.99
CA PHE A 140 -10.80 3.46 14.63
C PHE A 140 -11.30 2.16 15.29
N ALA A 141 -12.22 1.46 14.64
CA ALA A 141 -12.80 0.22 15.15
C ALA A 141 -11.81 -0.95 14.96
N PRO A 142 -11.35 -1.62 16.03
CA PRO A 142 -10.36 -2.68 15.90
C PRO A 142 -10.93 -3.92 15.22
N ILE A 143 -10.15 -4.54 14.35
CA ILE A 143 -10.44 -5.86 13.78
C ILE A 143 -10.12 -6.90 14.86
N ARG A 144 -11.12 -7.69 15.27
CA ARG A 144 -10.94 -8.71 16.32
C ARG A 144 -10.27 -9.97 15.75
N GLY A 145 -9.49 -10.64 16.60
CA GLY A 145 -8.79 -11.86 16.27
C GLY A 145 -7.39 -11.63 15.71
N SER A 146 -6.76 -12.67 15.21
CA SER A 146 -5.42 -12.64 14.61
C SER A 146 -5.47 -13.18 13.19
N GLN A 147 -4.66 -12.61 12.33
CA GLN A 147 -4.48 -13.12 10.97
C GLN A 147 -3.80 -14.49 11.03
N PRO A 148 -4.31 -15.52 10.32
CA PRO A 148 -3.63 -16.79 10.21
C PRO A 148 -2.30 -16.62 9.45
N TYR A 149 -1.33 -17.49 9.76
CA TYR A 149 -0.08 -17.51 8.99
C TYR A 149 -0.35 -17.90 7.53
N PRO A 150 0.33 -17.26 6.57
CA PRO A 150 0.24 -17.64 5.15
C PRO A 150 0.49 -19.13 4.96
N GLY A 151 -0.38 -19.81 4.20
CA GLY A 151 -0.28 -21.24 3.93
C GLY A 151 -0.77 -22.17 5.07
N THR A 152 -1.23 -21.66 6.21
CA THR A 152 -1.85 -22.49 7.26
C THR A 152 -3.34 -22.72 7.03
N VAL A 153 -3.99 -21.90 6.22
CA VAL A 153 -5.37 -22.11 5.80
C VAL A 153 -5.34 -22.93 4.50
N SER A 154 -5.66 -24.21 4.61
CA SER A 154 -5.62 -25.14 3.49
C SER A 154 -6.86 -25.13 2.61
N ALA A 155 -7.97 -24.59 3.10
CA ALA A 155 -9.24 -24.50 2.40
C ALA A 155 -10.06 -23.31 2.92
N GLY A 156 -10.99 -22.84 2.12
CA GLY A 156 -11.92 -21.80 2.50
C GLY A 156 -11.35 -20.37 2.46
N CYS A 157 -12.14 -19.47 3.02
CA CYS A 157 -11.75 -18.07 3.17
C CYS A 157 -10.87 -17.89 4.43
N PRO A 158 -9.68 -17.33 4.31
CA PRO A 158 -8.80 -17.14 5.48
C PRO A 158 -9.39 -16.19 6.53
N PHE A 159 -10.36 -15.36 6.16
CA PHE A 159 -11.07 -14.46 7.07
C PHE A 159 -12.31 -15.10 7.70
N ALA A 160 -12.72 -16.34 7.32
CA ALA A 160 -13.97 -16.96 7.75
C ALA A 160 -14.17 -16.94 9.28
N GLY A 161 -13.14 -17.25 10.06
CA GLY A 161 -13.22 -17.28 11.52
C GLY A 161 -13.49 -15.93 12.21
N GLN A 162 -13.35 -14.82 11.50
CA GLN A 162 -13.55 -13.46 12.00
C GLN A 162 -14.71 -12.74 11.27
N CYS A 163 -15.21 -13.35 10.19
CA CYS A 163 -16.22 -12.76 9.33
C CYS A 163 -17.60 -12.88 9.94
N LYS A 164 -18.26 -11.76 10.24
CA LYS A 164 -19.65 -11.75 10.75
C LYS A 164 -20.67 -12.23 9.72
N ALA A 165 -20.36 -12.13 8.42
CA ALA A 165 -21.19 -12.63 7.32
C ALA A 165 -20.86 -14.07 6.91
N CYS A 166 -20.01 -14.78 7.69
CA CYS A 166 -19.55 -16.12 7.37
C CYS A 166 -20.71 -17.11 7.24
N GLN A 167 -20.65 -17.92 6.20
CA GLN A 167 -21.52 -19.09 6.00
C GLN A 167 -20.65 -20.34 6.07
N LYS A 168 -21.31 -21.51 6.21
CA LYS A 168 -20.62 -22.80 6.32
C LYS A 168 -19.65 -23.04 5.16
N GLU A 169 -20.06 -22.72 3.96
CA GLU A 169 -19.30 -22.90 2.73
C GLU A 169 -18.03 -22.03 2.69
N CYS A 170 -18.01 -20.91 3.42
CA CYS A 170 -16.82 -20.05 3.48
C CYS A 170 -15.62 -20.75 4.14
N GLY A 171 -15.86 -21.68 5.06
CA GLY A 171 -14.80 -22.45 5.72
C GLY A 171 -14.50 -23.80 5.07
N GLU A 172 -15.45 -24.34 4.28
CA GLU A 172 -15.38 -25.71 3.74
C GLU A 172 -15.01 -25.76 2.25
N ALA A 173 -15.08 -24.64 1.52
CA ALA A 173 -14.76 -24.60 0.10
C ALA A 173 -13.27 -24.89 -0.13
N ASP A 174 -12.95 -25.76 -1.09
CA ASP A 174 -11.55 -26.02 -1.48
C ASP A 174 -10.86 -24.77 -1.98
N HIS A 175 -11.58 -23.88 -2.64
CA HIS A 175 -11.09 -22.60 -3.16
C HIS A 175 -12.21 -21.56 -3.23
N ILE A 176 -11.87 -20.31 -2.85
CA ILE A 176 -12.77 -19.18 -3.04
C ILE A 176 -12.41 -18.48 -4.36
N PRO A 177 -13.29 -18.53 -5.37
CA PRO A 177 -13.00 -17.92 -6.67
C PRO A 177 -12.97 -16.40 -6.60
N VAL A 178 -12.10 -15.79 -7.41
CA VAL A 178 -12.16 -14.35 -7.66
C VAL A 178 -13.33 -14.04 -8.56
N ARG A 179 -14.14 -13.05 -8.20
CA ARG A 179 -15.33 -12.62 -8.95
C ARG A 179 -15.23 -11.13 -9.25
N GLN A 180 -15.75 -10.73 -10.40
CA GLN A 180 -15.95 -9.32 -10.71
C GLN A 180 -17.30 -8.86 -10.14
N VAL A 181 -17.27 -7.86 -9.26
CA VAL A 181 -18.45 -7.30 -8.61
C VAL A 181 -18.34 -5.78 -8.60
N ARG A 182 -19.32 -5.07 -9.11
CA ARG A 182 -19.40 -3.60 -9.10
C ARG A 182 -18.08 -2.91 -9.53
N GLY A 183 -17.46 -3.38 -10.62
CA GLY A 183 -16.24 -2.80 -11.18
C GLY A 183 -14.93 -3.16 -10.48
N GLY A 184 -14.96 -3.94 -9.40
CA GLY A 184 -13.76 -4.46 -8.71
C GLY A 184 -13.70 -5.98 -8.76
N LEU A 185 -12.58 -6.53 -8.27
CA LEU A 185 -12.39 -7.97 -8.11
C LEU A 185 -12.47 -8.32 -6.62
N VAL A 186 -13.12 -9.44 -6.28
CA VAL A 186 -13.23 -9.87 -4.88
C VAL A 186 -13.15 -11.39 -4.77
N ARG A 187 -12.43 -11.87 -3.78
CA ARG A 187 -12.36 -13.28 -3.38
C ARG A 187 -13.30 -13.51 -2.20
N CYS A 188 -14.60 -13.57 -2.48
CA CYS A 188 -15.64 -13.78 -1.49
C CYS A 188 -16.83 -14.53 -2.10
N LEU A 189 -17.42 -15.47 -1.36
CA LEU A 189 -18.64 -16.18 -1.81
C LEU A 189 -19.89 -15.30 -1.72
N TYR A 190 -19.91 -14.36 -0.76
CA TYR A 190 -21.08 -13.52 -0.44
C TYR A 190 -20.69 -12.04 -0.32
N PRO A 191 -20.17 -11.40 -1.38
CA PRO A 191 -19.62 -10.04 -1.33
C PRO A 191 -20.70 -8.96 -1.06
N GLU A 192 -21.98 -9.29 -1.23
CA GLU A 192 -23.10 -8.35 -1.08
C GLU A 192 -23.88 -8.53 0.23
N LYS A 193 -23.52 -9.54 1.04
CA LYS A 193 -24.18 -9.70 2.34
C LYS A 193 -23.73 -8.61 3.31
N GLU A 194 -24.73 -7.90 3.83
CA GLU A 194 -24.53 -7.02 4.99
C GLU A 194 -24.14 -7.86 6.20
N GLU A 195 -23.22 -7.32 7.01
CA GLU A 195 -22.91 -7.95 8.30
C GLU A 195 -24.13 -7.83 9.21
N THR A 196 -24.65 -8.95 9.66
CA THR A 196 -25.69 -8.94 10.69
C THR A 196 -25.12 -8.37 11.98
N VAL A 197 -25.74 -7.30 12.48
CA VAL A 197 -25.34 -6.55 13.70
C VAL A 197 -25.45 -7.44 14.94
#